data_5cc9e3f02c75a26424cb7e531831155c
#
_entry.id   5cc9e3f02c75a26424cb7e531831155c
#
_cell.length_a   1.000
_cell.length_b   1.000
_cell.length_c   1.000
_cell.angle_alpha   90.00
_cell.angle_beta   90.00
_cell.angle_gamma   90.00
#
_symmetry.space_group_name_H-M   'P 1'
#
loop_
_entity.id
_entity.type
_entity.pdbx_description
1 polymer ?
#
loop_
_entity_poly.entity_id
_entity_poly.type
_entity_poly.pdbx_seq_one_letter_code
_entity_poly.pdbx_strand_id
1 'polypeptide(L)'
;MDSQRLETALKSAFGGTEPERRAIARAARDLADSGRPSRDRGHGLTVPGVINHLGDAPDDASVVDRWNWWLGALDVASGGYAE
;
A
#
# COMPACT_ATOMS: atom_id res chain seq x y z
N MET A 1 -10.84 4.52 -3.14
CA MET A 1 -10.14 4.75 -1.85
C MET A 1 -9.94 6.24 -1.61
N ASP A 2 -10.09 6.67 -0.38
CA ASP A 2 -9.89 8.06 0.00
C ASP A 2 -8.38 8.29 0.24
N SER A 3 -7.71 8.94 -0.69
CA SER A 3 -6.26 9.13 -0.60
C SER A 3 -5.85 10.07 0.54
N GLN A 4 -6.68 11.06 0.86
CA GLN A 4 -6.37 11.96 1.96
C GLN A 4 -6.42 11.21 3.29
N ARG A 5 -7.38 10.34 3.44
CA ARG A 5 -7.53 9.53 4.64
C ARG A 5 -6.33 8.58 4.78
N LEU A 6 -5.87 8.04 3.67
CA LEU A 6 -4.69 7.19 3.68
C LEU A 6 -3.45 7.98 4.07
N GLU A 7 -3.28 9.19 3.56
CA GLU A 7 -2.15 10.05 3.96
C GLU A 7 -2.15 10.27 5.46
N THR A 8 -3.29 10.56 6.05
CA THR A 8 -3.42 10.77 7.49
C THR A 8 -3.06 9.50 8.26
N ALA A 9 -3.54 8.37 7.80
CA ALA A 9 -3.26 7.08 8.44
C ALA A 9 -1.78 6.73 8.36
N LEU A 10 -1.14 7.00 7.23
CA LEU A 10 0.29 6.77 7.08
C LEU A 10 1.09 7.63 8.03
N LYS A 11 0.69 8.88 8.20
CA LYS A 11 1.35 9.78 9.13
C LYS A 11 1.27 9.26 10.54
N SER A 12 0.10 8.80 10.96
CA SER A 12 -0.11 8.29 12.30
C SER A 12 0.65 6.99 12.55
N ALA A 13 0.69 6.13 11.55
CA ALA A 13 1.28 4.80 11.73
C ALA A 13 2.79 4.79 11.56
N PHE A 14 3.30 5.50 10.58
CA PHE A 14 4.70 5.40 10.17
C PHE A 14 5.44 6.72 10.10
N GLY A 15 4.75 7.84 10.04
CA GLY A 15 5.37 9.14 9.86
C GLY A 15 5.77 9.37 8.41
N GLY A 16 7.04 9.61 8.18
CA GLY A 16 7.54 9.93 6.85
C GLY A 16 7.30 11.40 6.51
N THR A 17 7.74 11.81 5.34
CA THR A 17 7.54 13.17 4.88
C THR A 17 6.22 13.29 4.14
N GLU A 18 5.72 14.50 4.03
CA GLU A 18 4.48 14.75 3.30
C GLU A 18 4.55 14.29 1.84
N PRO A 19 5.62 14.59 1.09
CA PRO A 19 5.72 14.10 -0.29
C PRO A 19 5.70 12.58 -0.39
N GLU A 20 6.34 11.90 0.56
CA GLU A 20 6.36 10.44 0.58
C GLU A 20 4.97 9.89 0.78
N ARG A 21 4.25 10.41 1.77
CA ARG A 21 2.90 9.97 2.06
C ARG A 21 1.95 10.23 0.90
N ARG A 22 2.11 11.38 0.28
CA ARG A 22 1.28 11.76 -0.87
C ARG A 22 1.52 10.83 -2.05
N ALA A 23 2.78 10.50 -2.31
CA ALA A 23 3.14 9.59 -3.40
C ALA A 23 2.53 8.21 -3.17
N ILE A 24 2.60 7.72 -1.96
CA ILE A 24 2.05 6.40 -1.62
C ILE A 24 0.53 6.42 -1.73
N ALA A 25 -0.11 7.45 -1.22
CA ALA A 25 -1.57 7.56 -1.28
C ALA A 25 -2.05 7.58 -2.74
N ARG A 26 -1.32 8.28 -3.59
CA ARG A 26 -1.65 8.33 -5.01
C ARG A 26 -1.46 6.97 -5.66
N ALA A 27 -0.35 6.32 -5.37
CA ALA A 27 -0.08 4.99 -5.92
C ALA A 27 -1.11 3.97 -5.44
N ALA A 28 -1.50 4.04 -4.18
CA ALA A 28 -2.52 3.16 -3.63
C ALA A 28 -3.87 3.37 -4.29
N ARG A 29 -4.21 4.62 -4.55
CA ARG A 29 -5.45 4.94 -5.24
C ARG A 29 -5.46 4.36 -6.65
N ASP A 30 -4.34 4.51 -7.37
CA ASP A 30 -4.22 3.97 -8.71
C ASP A 30 -4.32 2.45 -8.70
N LEU A 31 -3.71 1.83 -7.72
CA LEU A 31 -3.77 0.38 -7.57
C LEU A 31 -5.19 -0.09 -7.27
N ALA A 32 -5.89 0.63 -6.41
CA ALA A 32 -7.27 0.31 -6.09
C ALA A 32 -8.18 0.45 -7.32
N ASP A 33 -7.94 1.50 -8.09
CA ASP A 33 -8.73 1.76 -9.29
C ASP A 33 -8.46 0.72 -10.38
N SER A 34 -7.31 0.08 -10.36
CA SER A 34 -6.97 -0.95 -11.34
C SER A 34 -7.74 -2.25 -11.08
N GLY A 35 -8.31 -2.41 -9.91
CA GLY A 35 -9.05 -3.60 -9.52
C GLY A 35 -8.20 -4.81 -9.21
N ARG A 36 -6.88 -4.70 -9.31
CA ARG A 36 -6.00 -5.85 -9.11
C ARG A 36 -6.16 -6.51 -7.73
N PRO A 37 -6.14 -5.74 -6.64
CA PRO A 37 -6.23 -6.38 -5.32
C PRO A 37 -7.59 -7.00 -5.04
N SER A 38 -8.63 -6.56 -5.72
CA SER A 38 -9.97 -7.05 -5.47
C SER A 38 -10.39 -8.19 -6.36
N ARG A 39 -9.59 -8.54 -7.34
CA ARG A 39 -9.92 -9.56 -8.30
C ARG A 39 -10.26 -10.88 -7.66
N ASP A 40 -9.44 -11.29 -6.73
CA ASP A 40 -9.55 -12.61 -6.14
C ASP A 40 -10.53 -12.67 -5.00
N ARG A 41 -10.84 -11.54 -4.40
CA ARG A 41 -11.62 -11.54 -3.18
C ARG A 41 -12.88 -10.73 -3.24
N GLY A 42 -13.06 -9.98 -4.30
CA GLY A 42 -14.21 -9.13 -4.41
C GLY A 42 -14.18 -7.91 -3.51
N HIS A 43 -13.04 -7.62 -2.92
CA HIS A 43 -12.91 -6.40 -2.13
C HIS A 43 -11.84 -5.51 -2.67
N GLY A 44 -12.05 -4.24 -2.61
CA GLY A 44 -11.05 -3.26 -2.98
C GLY A 44 -10.00 -3.08 -1.91
N LEU A 45 -9.01 -2.30 -2.23
CA LEU A 45 -7.98 -1.89 -1.30
C LEU A 45 -8.58 -0.91 -0.31
N THR A 46 -8.33 -1.08 0.98
CA THR A 46 -8.86 -0.19 2.02
C THR A 46 -7.73 0.47 2.79
N VAL A 47 -8.03 1.62 3.40
CA VAL A 47 -7.03 2.34 4.21
C VAL A 47 -6.52 1.45 5.35
N PRO A 48 -7.38 0.86 6.19
CA PRO A 48 -6.86 -0.02 7.26
C PRO A 48 -6.08 -1.21 6.71
N GLY A 49 -6.48 -1.75 5.58
CA GLY A 49 -5.78 -2.86 4.95
C GLY A 49 -4.37 -2.51 4.53
N VAL A 50 -4.22 -1.33 3.90
CA VAL A 50 -2.90 -0.86 3.48
C VAL A 50 -1.99 -0.69 4.70
N ILE A 51 -2.49 -0.02 5.73
CA ILE A 51 -1.70 0.22 6.93
C ILE A 51 -1.27 -1.10 7.58
N ASN A 52 -2.17 -2.05 7.63
CA ASN A 52 -1.88 -3.35 8.21
C ASN A 52 -0.79 -4.08 7.43
N HIS A 53 -0.87 -4.08 6.12
CA HIS A 53 0.13 -4.72 5.28
C HIS A 53 1.50 -4.04 5.38
N LEU A 54 1.51 -2.72 5.36
CA LEU A 54 2.76 -1.98 5.46
C LEU A 54 3.41 -2.16 6.84
N GLY A 55 2.60 -2.42 7.85
CA GLY A 55 3.10 -2.67 9.19
C GLY A 55 3.91 -3.95 9.32
N ASP A 56 3.74 -4.87 8.38
CA ASP A 56 4.48 -6.14 8.38
C ASP A 56 5.91 -6.00 7.82
N ALA A 57 6.23 -4.88 7.22
CA ALA A 57 7.56 -4.64 6.69
C ALA A 57 8.59 -4.48 7.82
N PRO A 58 9.89 -4.60 7.52
CA PRO A 58 10.92 -4.41 8.54
C PRO A 58 10.80 -3.08 9.27
N ASP A 59 11.07 -3.09 10.57
CA ASP A 59 10.87 -1.92 11.42
C ASP A 59 11.66 -0.69 11.00
N ASP A 60 12.81 -0.89 10.42
CA ASP A 60 13.67 0.21 10.00
C ASP A 60 13.35 0.72 8.59
N ALA A 61 12.36 0.16 7.95
CA ALA A 61 11.98 0.59 6.61
C ALA A 61 11.28 1.95 6.66
N SER A 62 11.61 2.81 5.70
CA SER A 62 10.86 4.06 5.53
C SER A 62 9.46 3.75 5.01
N VAL A 63 8.60 4.75 4.99
CA VAL A 63 7.24 4.54 4.49
C VAL A 63 7.26 4.14 3.01
N VAL A 64 8.18 4.70 2.24
CA VAL A 64 8.32 4.35 0.82
C VAL A 64 8.86 2.92 0.68
N ASP A 65 9.82 2.56 1.49
CA ASP A 65 10.37 1.21 1.47
C ASP A 65 9.33 0.17 1.85
N ARG A 66 8.47 0.48 2.79
CA ARG A 66 7.35 -0.39 3.18
C ARG A 66 6.40 -0.61 2.01
N TRP A 67 6.10 0.46 1.29
CA TRP A 67 5.22 0.39 0.13
C TRP A 67 5.83 -0.50 -0.95
N ASN A 68 7.11 -0.30 -1.25
CA ASN A 68 7.82 -1.09 -2.26
C ASN A 68 7.92 -2.55 -1.85
N TRP A 69 8.15 -2.80 -0.58
CA TRP A 69 8.20 -4.15 -0.04
C TRP A 69 6.86 -4.86 -0.26
N TRP A 70 5.78 -4.17 0.04
CA TRP A 70 4.45 -4.74 -0.13
C TRP A 70 4.11 -4.98 -1.59
N LEU A 71 4.45 -4.06 -2.48
CA LEU A 71 4.21 -4.25 -3.90
C LEU A 71 4.92 -5.50 -4.43
N GLY A 72 6.14 -5.72 -3.97
CA GLY A 72 6.88 -6.92 -4.32
C GLY A 72 6.18 -8.19 -3.83
N ALA A 73 5.66 -8.14 -2.62
CA ALA A 73 4.93 -9.26 -2.05
C ALA A 73 3.63 -9.54 -2.81
N LEU A 74 2.93 -8.49 -3.21
CA LEU A 74 1.72 -8.62 -4.01
C LEU A 74 1.99 -9.27 -5.35
N ASP A 75 3.07 -8.87 -5.98
CA ASP A 75 3.45 -9.38 -7.28
C ASP A 75 3.74 -10.88 -7.20
N VAL A 76 4.45 -11.29 -6.18
CA VAL A 76 4.74 -12.70 -5.94
C VAL A 76 3.45 -13.47 -5.62
N ALA A 77 2.63 -12.90 -4.74
CA ALA A 77 1.40 -13.56 -4.32
C ALA A 77 0.40 -13.75 -5.46
N SER A 78 0.39 -12.83 -6.40
CA SER A 78 -0.51 -12.96 -7.55
C SER A 78 0.06 -13.84 -8.66
N GLY A 79 1.25 -14.36 -8.48
CA GLY A 79 1.90 -15.20 -9.47
C GLY A 79 2.41 -14.43 -10.67
N GLY A 80 2.53 -13.13 -10.51
CA GLY A 80 2.94 -12.28 -11.62
C GLY A 80 4.29 -12.60 -12.17
N TYR A 81 5.12 -13.31 -11.38
CA TYR A 81 6.41 -13.59 -11.80
C TYR A 81 6.65 -15.07 -12.04
N ALA A 82 5.69 -15.83 -11.81
CA ALA A 82 5.86 -17.23 -11.93
C ALA A 82 6.03 -17.71 -13.33
N GLU A 83 6.18 -17.37 -14.06
CA GLU A 83 6.33 -17.81 -15.20
C GLU A 83 6.58 -18.61 -15.69
#